data_5113b7780db525ce10d8fa3c775dd724
#
_entry.id   5113b7780db525ce10d8fa3c775dd724
#
_cell.length_a   1.000
_cell.length_b   1.000
_cell.length_c   1.000
_cell.angle_alpha   90.00
_cell.angle_beta   90.00
_cell.angle_gamma   90.00
#
_symmetry.space_group_name_H-M   'P 1'
#
loop_
_entity.id
_entity.type
_entity.pdbx_description
1 polymer ?
#
loop_
_entity_poly.entity_id
_entity_poly.type
_entity_poly.pdbx_seq_one_letter_code
_entity_poly.pdbx_strand_id
1 'polypeptide(L)'
;TDYLTYKSKSEVKNVFDDASKMGLKVIRIWGNLDVGKKTGEIDSQSGHETFEGNNDGTGEKDGVYFQYWDDEAGKPVVNEGEDGLRHLDYIIKQAEEHDMKLVITFTNYWEAFGGMGQYVKWYQMSQGKSVGNSKVDEKDTCDFYTNETIKSWYKDYIKTLLNHTNYYTGEKLMDSEAVFSWELSNEPRCTVDEFCKDDILYNWAKEMSAYVKSIDPYHMVSVGDEGFYNLGYQEAARQDLPSSAYSGYYGVDFDKLMTIDTVDFGTPHMYVDQWGFDLGDDDLEWIKRHAQTTS
;
A
#
# COMPACT_ATOMS: atom_id res chain seq x y z
N THR A 1 8.47 -3.62 -5.68
CA THR A 1 9.38 -4.15 -4.66
C THR A 1 9.52 -3.18 -3.49
N ASP A 2 9.48 -3.71 -2.31
CA ASP A 2 9.73 -3.02 -1.03
C ASP A 2 11.20 -2.63 -0.85
N TYR A 3 12.09 -3.42 -1.43
CA TYR A 3 13.55 -3.27 -1.33
C TYR A 3 14.04 -1.84 -1.59
N LEU A 4 13.47 -1.14 -2.59
CA LEU A 4 13.88 0.22 -2.94
C LEU A 4 13.60 1.22 -1.82
N THR A 5 12.58 0.97 -0.99
CA THR A 5 12.10 1.92 0.00
C THR A 5 13.11 2.19 1.13
N TYR A 6 13.97 1.19 1.42
CA TYR A 6 14.88 1.26 2.57
C TYR A 6 16.36 1.03 2.25
N LYS A 7 16.71 0.64 1.05
CA LYS A 7 18.11 0.36 0.67
C LYS A 7 18.89 1.62 0.34
N SER A 8 20.22 1.50 0.40
CA SER A 8 21.12 2.61 0.06
C SER A 8 20.90 3.10 -1.38
N LYS A 9 21.22 4.35 -1.63
CA LYS A 9 21.14 4.95 -2.98
C LYS A 9 21.90 4.16 -4.04
N SER A 10 23.03 3.54 -3.69
CA SER A 10 23.79 2.69 -4.62
C SER A 10 23.07 1.40 -4.95
N GLU A 11 22.42 0.77 -3.97
CA GLU A 11 21.62 -0.44 -4.21
C GLU A 11 20.36 -0.12 -5.01
N VAL A 12 19.67 0.99 -4.71
CA VAL A 12 18.56 1.50 -5.51
C VAL A 12 18.97 1.65 -6.97
N LYS A 13 20.09 2.35 -7.22
CA LYS A 13 20.61 2.51 -8.60
C LYS A 13 20.90 1.18 -9.27
N ASN A 14 21.50 0.22 -8.59
CA ASN A 14 21.79 -1.10 -9.14
C ASN A 14 20.52 -1.84 -9.58
N VAL A 15 19.42 -1.73 -8.80
CA VAL A 15 18.14 -2.33 -9.18
C VAL A 15 17.62 -1.72 -10.49
N PHE A 16 17.68 -0.38 -10.64
CA PHE A 16 17.26 0.26 -11.88
C PHE A 16 18.17 -0.09 -13.06
N ASP A 17 19.48 -0.15 -12.87
CA ASP A 17 20.44 -0.59 -13.89
C ASP A 17 20.10 -2.02 -14.38
N ASP A 18 19.79 -2.93 -13.47
CA ASP A 18 19.49 -4.34 -13.81
C ASP A 18 18.10 -4.47 -14.41
N ALA A 19 17.09 -3.78 -13.88
CA ALA A 19 15.74 -3.72 -14.45
C ALA A 19 15.76 -3.21 -15.90
N SER A 20 16.56 -2.16 -16.16
CA SER A 20 16.74 -1.60 -17.50
C SER A 20 17.39 -2.61 -18.46
N LYS A 21 18.44 -3.32 -18.01
CA LYS A 21 19.07 -4.40 -18.81
C LYS A 21 18.11 -5.55 -19.14
N MET A 22 17.16 -5.82 -18.23
CA MET A 22 16.09 -6.80 -18.43
C MET A 22 14.98 -6.29 -19.36
N GLY A 23 14.97 -5.02 -19.73
CA GLY A 23 13.94 -4.39 -20.54
C GLY A 23 12.65 -4.08 -19.80
N LEU A 24 12.66 -4.05 -18.47
CA LEU A 24 11.50 -3.67 -17.66
C LEU A 24 11.20 -2.19 -17.85
N LYS A 25 9.93 -1.82 -17.81
CA LYS A 25 9.45 -0.45 -18.01
C LYS A 25 8.68 0.11 -16.83
N VAL A 26 8.17 -0.75 -15.96
CA VAL A 26 7.40 -0.35 -14.78
C VAL A 26 7.91 -1.10 -13.56
N ILE A 27 8.08 -0.39 -12.45
CA ILE A 27 8.42 -0.96 -11.14
C ILE A 27 7.35 -0.52 -10.14
N ARG A 28 6.79 -1.48 -9.40
CA ARG A 28 5.91 -1.19 -8.28
C ARG A 28 6.74 -1.08 -7.01
N ILE A 29 6.54 0.00 -6.25
CA ILE A 29 7.28 0.31 -5.03
C ILE A 29 6.34 0.68 -3.88
N TRP A 30 6.86 0.62 -2.65
CA TRP A 30 6.19 1.14 -1.47
C TRP A 30 6.43 2.64 -1.33
N GLY A 31 5.37 3.40 -1.23
CA GLY A 31 5.37 4.82 -0.90
C GLY A 31 5.08 5.06 0.57
N ASN A 32 5.24 4.05 1.43
CA ASN A 32 5.10 4.16 2.87
C ASN A 32 6.26 3.49 3.59
N LEU A 33 6.61 4.04 4.72
CA LEU A 33 7.46 3.48 5.75
C LEU A 33 7.13 4.23 7.04
N ASP A 34 6.27 3.63 7.85
CA ASP A 34 5.60 4.27 8.96
C ASP A 34 6.18 3.74 10.28
N VAL A 35 6.60 4.63 11.17
CA VAL A 35 7.20 4.27 12.45
C VAL A 35 6.39 4.80 13.63
N GLY A 36 6.53 4.19 14.80
CA GLY A 36 5.77 4.54 15.99
C GLY A 36 5.99 5.99 16.41
N LYS A 37 7.20 6.32 16.80
CA LYS A 37 7.61 7.66 17.23
C LYS A 37 8.98 8.03 16.69
N LYS A 38 9.21 9.31 16.49
CA LYS A 38 10.55 9.83 16.27
C LYS A 38 11.29 9.90 17.61
N THR A 39 11.95 8.83 18.01
CA THR A 39 12.68 8.78 19.29
C THR A 39 14.19 8.99 19.13
N GLY A 40 14.69 9.16 17.89
CA GLY A 40 16.13 9.07 17.60
C GLY A 40 16.65 7.63 17.63
N GLU A 41 15.88 6.73 18.21
CA GLU A 41 15.93 5.29 18.03
C GLU A 41 14.65 4.93 17.30
N ILE A 42 14.74 4.37 16.12
CA ILE A 42 13.59 3.90 15.40
C ILE A 42 13.03 2.77 16.21
N ASP A 43 11.82 3.00 16.65
CA ASP A 43 11.10 2.06 17.44
C ASP A 43 10.95 0.76 16.64
N SER A 44 11.46 -0.32 17.20
CA SER A 44 11.25 -1.68 16.73
C SER A 44 9.76 -2.03 16.54
N GLN A 45 8.87 -1.14 16.95
CA GLN A 45 7.41 -1.27 16.80
C GLN A 45 6.90 -0.92 15.40
N SER A 46 7.75 -0.48 14.51
CA SER A 46 7.37 0.00 13.19
C SER A 46 7.05 -1.09 12.16
N GLY A 47 6.91 -2.33 12.58
CA GLY A 47 6.72 -3.46 11.66
C GLY A 47 8.02 -3.96 11.00
N HIS A 48 9.14 -3.31 11.25
CA HIS A 48 10.44 -3.72 10.71
C HIS A 48 10.92 -5.04 11.27
N GLU A 49 10.53 -5.38 12.50
CA GLU A 49 10.84 -6.67 13.10
C GLU A 49 10.21 -7.84 12.35
N THR A 50 9.13 -7.61 11.62
CA THR A 50 8.48 -8.63 10.81
C THR A 50 9.13 -8.80 9.45
N PHE A 51 10.07 -7.93 9.11
CA PHE A 51 10.75 -7.94 7.84
C PHE A 51 12.02 -8.80 7.92
N GLU A 52 11.88 -10.11 7.93
CA GLU A 52 12.91 -11.17 7.78
C GLU A 52 14.30 -10.86 8.37
N GLY A 53 14.34 -10.21 9.53
CA GLY A 53 15.61 -9.85 10.19
C GLY A 53 16.45 -8.82 9.46
N ASN A 54 15.87 -8.11 8.50
CA ASN A 54 16.58 -7.08 7.75
C ASN A 54 16.41 -5.73 8.43
N ASN A 55 17.08 -5.55 9.55
CA ASN A 55 17.13 -4.28 10.27
C ASN A 55 18.00 -3.24 9.57
N ASP A 56 18.63 -3.61 8.49
CA ASP A 56 19.64 -2.78 7.84
C ASP A 56 19.09 -1.70 6.98
N GLY A 57 17.89 -1.80 6.54
CA GLY A 57 17.36 -0.84 5.61
C GLY A 57 16.02 -0.37 6.00
N THR A 58 15.66 -0.58 7.22
CA THR A 58 14.30 -0.41 7.70
C THR A 58 14.12 0.83 8.52
N GLY A 59 14.95 1.81 8.39
CA GLY A 59 14.90 2.98 9.21
C GLY A 59 15.55 2.79 10.58
N GLU A 60 15.69 1.58 11.13
CA GLU A 60 16.44 1.39 12.38
C GLU A 60 17.91 1.71 12.22
N LYS A 61 18.53 1.14 11.21
CA LYS A 61 19.96 1.29 10.97
C LYS A 61 20.28 2.42 10.00
N ASP A 62 19.53 2.48 8.90
CA ASP A 62 19.75 3.48 7.86
C ASP A 62 18.91 4.73 8.09
N GLY A 63 18.01 4.70 9.06
CA GLY A 63 17.24 5.85 9.48
C GLY A 63 16.13 6.27 8.53
N VAL A 64 15.76 5.46 7.53
CA VAL A 64 14.72 5.81 6.55
C VAL A 64 13.33 5.53 7.13
N TYR A 65 12.49 6.58 7.19
CA TYR A 65 11.06 6.49 7.54
C TYR A 65 10.30 7.68 6.95
N PHE A 66 9.06 7.45 6.51
CA PHE A 66 8.27 8.50 5.84
C PHE A 66 7.27 9.17 6.77
N GLN A 67 6.72 8.44 7.74
CA GLN A 67 5.79 8.98 8.72
C GLN A 67 6.15 8.52 10.13
N TYR A 68 5.86 9.36 11.11
CA TYR A 68 6.06 9.06 12.53
C TYR A 68 5.03 9.82 13.38
N TRP A 69 4.78 9.33 14.61
CA TRP A 69 3.98 10.05 15.58
C TRP A 69 4.75 11.23 16.17
N ASP A 70 4.16 12.39 16.14
CA ASP A 70 4.67 13.59 16.79
C ASP A 70 3.85 13.90 18.04
N ASP A 71 4.47 13.84 19.23
CA ASP A 71 3.82 14.06 20.51
C ASP A 71 3.35 15.52 20.67
N GLU A 72 4.01 16.49 20.06
CA GLU A 72 3.64 17.91 20.12
C GLU A 72 2.44 18.19 19.20
N ALA A 73 2.45 17.63 18.01
CA ALA A 73 1.33 17.74 17.07
C ALA A 73 0.14 16.85 17.47
N GLY A 74 0.35 15.82 18.28
CA GLY A 74 -0.68 14.83 18.66
C GLY A 74 -1.24 14.03 17.49
N LYS A 75 -0.46 13.82 16.43
CA LYS A 75 -0.83 13.13 15.20
C LYS A 75 0.39 12.62 14.44
N PRO A 76 0.23 11.70 13.46
CA PRO A 76 1.31 11.38 12.55
C PRO A 76 1.69 12.59 11.69
N VAL A 77 2.99 12.72 11.43
CA VAL A 77 3.57 13.75 10.56
C VAL A 77 4.53 13.11 9.55
N VAL A 78 4.75 13.82 8.44
CA VAL A 78 5.62 13.34 7.36
C VAL A 78 7.06 13.80 7.60
N ASN A 79 8.01 12.88 7.41
CA ASN A 79 9.44 13.18 7.40
C ASN A 79 9.88 13.56 5.97
N GLU A 80 10.06 14.85 5.73
CA GLU A 80 10.53 15.36 4.43
C GLU A 80 12.08 15.42 4.35
N GLY A 81 12.77 14.93 5.39
CA GLY A 81 14.22 14.95 5.51
C GLY A 81 14.96 13.99 4.57
N GLU A 82 16.27 13.94 4.75
CA GLU A 82 17.17 13.05 3.97
C GLU A 82 16.86 11.57 4.25
N ASP A 83 16.50 11.25 5.48
CA ASP A 83 16.05 9.95 5.97
C ASP A 83 14.53 9.74 5.81
N GLY A 84 13.88 10.56 5.02
CA GLY A 84 12.44 10.53 4.75
C GLY A 84 12.14 10.59 3.25
N LEU A 85 11.25 11.51 2.86
CA LEU A 85 10.80 11.62 1.46
C LEU A 85 11.92 11.89 0.45
N ARG A 86 13.07 12.45 0.86
CA ARG A 86 14.21 12.58 -0.06
C ARG A 86 14.77 11.25 -0.53
N HIS A 87 14.54 10.17 0.21
CA HIS A 87 14.86 8.84 -0.27
C HIS A 87 13.92 8.40 -1.40
N LEU A 88 12.61 8.63 -1.25
CA LEU A 88 11.63 8.41 -2.31
C LEU A 88 11.91 9.31 -3.54
N ASP A 89 12.30 10.56 -3.32
CA ASP A 89 12.72 11.48 -4.37
C ASP A 89 13.86 10.90 -5.21
N TYR A 90 14.82 10.24 -4.55
CA TYR A 90 15.92 9.58 -5.25
C TYR A 90 15.46 8.40 -6.08
N ILE A 91 14.49 7.61 -5.59
CA ILE A 91 13.90 6.49 -6.34
C ILE A 91 13.21 7.02 -7.61
N ILE A 92 12.40 8.07 -7.49
CA ILE A 92 11.71 8.71 -8.62
C ILE A 92 12.72 9.25 -9.64
N LYS A 93 13.76 9.94 -9.18
CA LYS A 93 14.86 10.39 -10.03
C LYS A 93 15.52 9.24 -10.80
N GLN A 94 15.74 8.09 -10.13
CA GLN A 94 16.32 6.93 -10.81
C GLN A 94 15.36 6.34 -11.86
N ALA A 95 14.06 6.36 -11.62
CA ALA A 95 13.08 5.96 -12.62
C ALA A 95 13.14 6.86 -13.87
N GLU A 96 13.20 8.18 -13.70
CA GLU A 96 13.37 9.14 -14.80
C GLU A 96 14.66 8.88 -15.60
N GLU A 97 15.79 8.73 -14.90
CA GLU A 97 17.11 8.50 -15.54
C GLU A 97 17.17 7.18 -16.35
N HIS A 98 16.31 6.21 -16.03
CA HIS A 98 16.26 4.90 -16.69
C HIS A 98 15.07 4.73 -17.65
N ASP A 99 14.31 5.79 -17.94
CA ASP A 99 13.09 5.71 -18.74
C ASP A 99 12.11 4.65 -18.24
N MET A 100 11.89 4.64 -16.92
CA MET A 100 11.01 3.72 -16.21
C MET A 100 9.89 4.47 -15.52
N LYS A 101 8.80 3.78 -15.26
CA LYS A 101 7.62 4.30 -14.56
C LYS A 101 7.42 3.58 -13.24
N LEU A 102 6.77 4.25 -12.29
CA LEU A 102 6.54 3.74 -10.94
C LEU A 102 5.05 3.63 -10.64
N VAL A 103 4.64 2.49 -10.11
CA VAL A 103 3.40 2.34 -9.35
C VAL A 103 3.77 2.54 -7.88
N ILE A 104 3.19 3.54 -7.23
CA ILE A 104 3.55 3.93 -5.84
C ILE A 104 2.38 3.65 -4.91
N THR A 105 2.56 2.72 -3.99
CA THR A 105 1.55 2.32 -3.00
C THR A 105 1.60 3.22 -1.77
N PHE A 106 0.48 3.80 -1.34
CA PHE A 106 0.43 4.73 -0.20
C PHE A 106 0.51 4.07 1.17
N THR A 107 0.08 2.82 1.30
CA THR A 107 0.08 2.08 2.57
C THR A 107 0.06 0.57 2.33
N ASN A 108 0.08 -0.21 3.40
CA ASN A 108 0.06 -1.67 3.36
C ASN A 108 -0.96 -2.22 4.37
N TYR A 109 -1.72 -3.23 3.98
CA TYR A 109 -2.57 -3.95 4.93
C TYR A 109 -1.74 -4.69 5.98
N TRP A 110 -0.65 -5.31 5.54
CA TRP A 110 0.27 -6.04 6.41
C TRP A 110 1.08 -5.08 7.28
N GLU A 111 1.52 -5.52 8.44
CA GLU A 111 2.29 -4.68 9.36
C GLU A 111 3.71 -4.33 8.88
N ALA A 112 4.19 -5.03 7.87
CA ALA A 112 5.47 -4.67 7.25
C ALA A 112 5.42 -3.20 6.78
N PHE A 113 6.44 -2.43 7.15
CA PHE A 113 6.54 -0.98 6.90
C PHE A 113 5.49 -0.13 7.64
N GLY A 114 4.90 -0.65 8.73
CA GLY A 114 3.91 0.00 9.57
C GLY A 114 2.49 -0.14 9.04
N GLY A 115 2.19 0.45 7.90
CA GLY A 115 0.93 0.29 7.20
C GLY A 115 -0.31 0.65 8.00
N MET A 116 -1.44 0.02 7.66
CA MET A 116 -2.74 0.28 8.30
C MET A 116 -2.72 0.06 9.81
N GLY A 117 -2.02 -0.98 10.26
CA GLY A 117 -1.86 -1.26 11.69
C GLY A 117 -1.20 -0.10 12.45
N GLN A 118 -0.24 0.59 11.84
CA GLN A 118 0.42 1.73 12.46
C GLN A 118 -0.52 2.93 12.62
N TYR A 119 -1.42 3.19 11.66
CA TYR A 119 -2.44 4.23 11.80
C TYR A 119 -3.40 3.94 12.97
N VAL A 120 -3.80 2.70 13.15
CA VAL A 120 -4.61 2.27 14.30
C VAL A 120 -3.86 2.47 15.61
N LYS A 121 -2.58 2.10 15.67
CA LYS A 121 -1.71 2.34 16.83
C LYS A 121 -1.62 3.84 17.15
N TRP A 122 -1.39 4.69 16.18
CA TRP A 122 -1.38 6.15 16.37
C TRP A 122 -2.72 6.68 16.89
N TYR A 123 -3.83 6.15 16.39
CA TYR A 123 -5.15 6.53 16.93
C TYR A 123 -5.31 6.12 18.38
N GLN A 124 -4.89 4.92 18.76
CA GLN A 124 -4.89 4.48 20.16
C GLN A 124 -4.00 5.37 21.04
N MET A 125 -2.83 5.79 20.55
CA MET A 125 -1.97 6.76 21.25
C MET A 125 -2.67 8.12 21.44
N SER A 126 -3.36 8.60 20.43
CA SER A 126 -4.14 9.86 20.54
C SER A 126 -5.22 9.81 21.62
N GLN A 127 -5.70 8.60 21.93
CA GLN A 127 -6.67 8.37 23.02
C GLN A 127 -5.99 8.12 24.38
N GLY A 128 -4.67 8.33 24.48
CA GLY A 128 -3.91 8.09 25.72
C GLY A 128 -3.70 6.63 26.06
N LYS A 129 -3.91 5.71 25.14
CA LYS A 129 -3.64 4.29 25.36
C LYS A 129 -2.14 4.01 25.19
N SER A 130 -1.61 3.13 26.04
CA SER A 130 -0.28 2.55 25.85
C SER A 130 -0.36 1.53 24.71
N VAL A 131 0.46 1.69 23.70
CA VAL A 131 0.51 0.81 22.54
C VAL A 131 1.80 0.00 22.61
N GLY A 132 1.66 -1.33 22.54
CA GLY A 132 2.79 -2.26 22.52
C GLY A 132 3.21 -2.65 21.10
N ASN A 133 4.23 -3.53 21.03
CA ASN A 133 4.78 -4.07 19.78
C ASN A 133 3.87 -5.13 19.12
N SER A 134 2.78 -5.51 19.79
CA SER A 134 1.90 -6.55 19.29
C SER A 134 1.24 -6.15 17.98
N LYS A 135 1.02 -7.14 17.13
CA LYS A 135 0.16 -7.00 15.95
C LYS A 135 -1.20 -6.43 16.36
N VAL A 136 -1.72 -5.52 15.54
CA VAL A 136 -3.08 -5.02 15.68
C VAL A 136 -4.05 -6.15 15.29
N ASP A 137 -5.07 -6.39 16.10
CA ASP A 137 -6.10 -7.39 15.77
C ASP A 137 -6.81 -7.00 14.47
N GLU A 138 -7.16 -7.99 13.65
CA GLU A 138 -7.83 -7.74 12.35
C GLU A 138 -9.11 -6.91 12.49
N LYS A 139 -9.88 -7.12 13.57
CA LYS A 139 -11.07 -6.30 13.88
C LYS A 139 -10.73 -4.82 14.06
N ASP A 140 -9.60 -4.53 14.72
CA ASP A 140 -9.17 -3.14 14.98
C ASP A 140 -8.57 -2.54 13.70
N THR A 141 -8.00 -3.35 12.80
CA THR A 141 -7.54 -2.90 11.48
C THR A 141 -8.71 -2.36 10.63
N CYS A 142 -9.94 -2.82 10.84
CA CYS A 142 -11.13 -2.28 10.18
C CYS A 142 -11.36 -0.80 10.52
N ASP A 143 -10.84 -0.30 11.65
CA ASP A 143 -10.88 1.13 11.99
C ASP A 143 -10.14 1.99 10.95
N PHE A 144 -9.16 1.44 10.24
CA PHE A 144 -8.48 2.16 9.16
C PHE A 144 -9.45 2.60 8.06
N TYR A 145 -10.45 1.80 7.76
CA TYR A 145 -11.44 2.10 6.72
C TYR A 145 -12.60 2.98 7.19
N THR A 146 -12.90 2.97 8.48
CA THR A 146 -14.15 3.52 9.02
C THR A 146 -13.97 4.70 9.96
N ASN A 147 -12.83 4.80 10.65
CA ASN A 147 -12.56 5.86 11.59
C ASN A 147 -12.18 7.17 10.89
N GLU A 148 -12.99 8.21 11.03
CA GLU A 148 -12.80 9.48 10.34
C GLU A 148 -11.48 10.17 10.68
N THR A 149 -10.96 10.00 11.90
CA THR A 149 -9.65 10.57 12.29
C THR A 149 -8.52 9.87 11.54
N ILE A 150 -8.55 8.54 11.48
CA ILE A 150 -7.55 7.75 10.75
C ILE A 150 -7.61 8.08 9.26
N LYS A 151 -8.82 8.11 8.66
CA LYS A 151 -8.99 8.49 7.26
C LYS A 151 -8.51 9.92 6.97
N SER A 152 -8.68 10.84 7.92
CA SER A 152 -8.14 12.19 7.80
C SER A 152 -6.61 12.20 7.75
N TRP A 153 -5.94 11.46 8.62
CA TRP A 153 -4.48 11.35 8.61
C TRP A 153 -3.95 10.69 7.35
N TYR A 154 -4.62 9.65 6.87
CA TYR A 154 -4.26 9.00 5.61
C TYR A 154 -4.43 9.96 4.42
N LYS A 155 -5.50 10.74 4.37
CA LYS A 155 -5.68 11.81 3.38
C LYS A 155 -4.63 12.91 3.48
N ASP A 156 -4.23 13.29 4.69
CA ASP A 156 -3.15 14.27 4.92
C ASP A 156 -1.83 13.74 4.35
N TYR A 157 -1.54 12.45 4.54
CA TYR A 157 -0.37 11.81 3.96
C TYR A 157 -0.40 11.85 2.42
N ILE A 158 -1.47 11.37 1.81
CA ILE A 158 -1.66 11.41 0.35
C ILE A 158 -1.44 12.83 -0.16
N LYS A 159 -2.11 13.81 0.43
CA LYS A 159 -2.00 15.22 0.03
C LYS A 159 -0.57 15.73 0.13
N THR A 160 0.12 15.41 1.22
CA THR A 160 1.51 15.82 1.44
C THR A 160 2.40 15.21 0.38
N LEU A 161 2.28 13.90 0.14
CA LEU A 161 3.09 13.18 -0.83
C LEU A 161 2.89 13.72 -2.25
N LEU A 162 1.65 13.86 -2.71
CA LEU A 162 1.35 14.35 -4.07
C LEU A 162 1.88 15.77 -4.30
N ASN A 163 1.80 16.64 -3.29
CA ASN A 163 2.29 18.02 -3.36
C ASN A 163 3.76 18.21 -3.00
N HIS A 164 4.42 17.12 -2.52
CA HIS A 164 5.84 17.19 -2.20
C HIS A 164 6.66 17.53 -3.43
N THR A 165 7.61 18.46 -3.27
CA THR A 165 8.54 18.82 -4.34
C THR A 165 9.77 17.94 -4.24
N ASN A 166 10.00 17.13 -5.25
CA ASN A 166 11.15 16.25 -5.34
C ASN A 166 12.45 17.07 -5.23
N TYR A 167 13.29 16.72 -4.27
CA TYR A 167 14.54 17.42 -3.97
C TYR A 167 15.50 17.42 -5.16
N TYR A 168 15.49 16.39 -5.99
CA TYR A 168 16.45 16.24 -7.09
C TYR A 168 15.96 16.83 -8.41
N THR A 169 14.67 16.76 -8.67
CA THR A 169 14.08 17.21 -9.96
C THR A 169 13.47 18.59 -9.85
N GLY A 170 13.06 19.01 -8.65
CA GLY A 170 12.37 20.28 -8.42
C GLY A 170 10.90 20.29 -8.84
N GLU A 171 10.36 19.16 -9.26
CA GLU A 171 8.95 18.99 -9.64
C GLU A 171 8.13 18.40 -8.51
N LYS A 172 6.83 18.68 -8.47
CA LYS A 172 5.94 17.98 -7.55
C LYS A 172 5.78 16.53 -7.97
N LEU A 173 5.57 15.64 -7.01
CA LEU A 173 5.39 14.22 -7.33
C LEU A 173 4.16 13.99 -8.22
N MET A 174 3.09 14.78 -8.03
CA MET A 174 1.89 14.73 -8.89
C MET A 174 2.11 15.27 -10.31
N ASP A 175 3.25 15.88 -10.60
CA ASP A 175 3.59 16.39 -11.92
C ASP A 175 4.68 15.54 -12.60
N SER A 176 5.25 14.54 -11.89
CA SER A 176 6.37 13.72 -12.38
C SER A 176 5.91 12.68 -13.40
N GLU A 177 6.44 12.75 -14.60
CA GLU A 177 6.20 11.73 -15.62
C GLU A 177 6.73 10.33 -15.27
N ALA A 178 7.59 10.21 -14.26
CA ALA A 178 8.06 8.90 -13.77
C ALA A 178 6.99 8.16 -12.96
N VAL A 179 6.00 8.85 -12.43
CA VAL A 179 4.86 8.20 -11.78
C VAL A 179 3.91 7.68 -12.86
N PHE A 180 3.57 6.39 -12.80
CA PHE A 180 2.58 5.76 -13.64
C PHE A 180 1.21 5.80 -12.98
N SER A 181 1.17 5.42 -11.71
CA SER A 181 -0.06 5.40 -10.94
C SER A 181 0.19 5.50 -9.44
N TRP A 182 -0.82 6.00 -8.76
CA TRP A 182 -0.97 5.93 -7.32
C TRP A 182 -1.79 4.70 -6.96
N GLU A 183 -1.36 3.95 -5.98
CA GLU A 183 -2.06 2.78 -5.50
C GLU A 183 -2.49 3.00 -4.05
N LEU A 184 -3.78 2.79 -3.76
CA LEU A 184 -4.34 3.12 -2.45
C LEU A 184 -3.71 2.29 -1.32
N SER A 185 -3.50 1.00 -1.53
CA SER A 185 -2.87 0.14 -0.54
C SER A 185 -2.31 -1.13 -1.18
N ASN A 186 -1.29 -1.72 -0.57
CA ASN A 186 -1.00 -3.11 -0.86
C ASN A 186 -1.98 -4.00 -0.12
N GLU A 187 -2.66 -4.87 -0.88
CA GLU A 187 -3.49 -5.98 -0.40
C GLU A 187 -4.50 -5.59 0.70
N PRO A 188 -5.32 -4.53 0.50
CA PRO A 188 -6.29 -4.12 1.49
C PRO A 188 -7.34 -5.22 1.69
N ARG A 189 -7.53 -5.66 2.93
CA ARG A 189 -8.48 -6.70 3.32
C ARG A 189 -9.36 -6.23 4.47
N CYS A 190 -10.57 -6.73 4.49
CA CYS A 190 -11.48 -6.58 5.62
C CYS A 190 -12.20 -7.91 5.79
N THR A 191 -11.63 -8.82 6.58
CA THR A 191 -12.17 -10.16 6.75
C THR A 191 -13.61 -10.11 7.21
N VAL A 192 -14.52 -10.71 6.43
CA VAL A 192 -15.97 -10.60 6.63
C VAL A 192 -16.40 -11.45 7.81
N ASP A 193 -16.58 -10.77 8.91
CA ASP A 193 -17.26 -11.26 10.10
C ASP A 193 -18.26 -10.19 10.59
N GLU A 194 -18.55 -10.14 11.88
CA GLU A 194 -19.44 -9.12 12.43
C GLU A 194 -18.89 -7.68 12.35
N PHE A 195 -17.59 -7.48 12.08
CA PHE A 195 -16.91 -6.17 12.08
C PHE A 195 -16.78 -5.57 10.67
N CYS A 196 -16.51 -6.40 9.67
CA CYS A 196 -16.31 -5.99 8.29
C CYS A 196 -17.55 -6.32 7.43
N LYS A 197 -18.61 -5.54 7.62
CA LYS A 197 -19.87 -5.67 6.87
C LYS A 197 -20.02 -4.56 5.84
N ASP A 198 -20.99 -4.77 4.94
CA ASP A 198 -21.62 -3.71 4.17
C ASP A 198 -20.67 -2.89 3.26
N ASP A 199 -19.87 -3.57 2.46
CA ASP A 199 -19.06 -2.89 1.43
C ASP A 199 -18.03 -1.89 1.98
N ILE A 200 -17.54 -2.11 3.18
CA ILE A 200 -16.59 -1.18 3.84
C ILE A 200 -15.40 -0.88 2.93
N LEU A 201 -14.75 -1.92 2.39
CA LEU A 201 -13.60 -1.77 1.51
C LEU A 201 -13.97 -1.02 0.22
N TYR A 202 -15.09 -1.36 -0.40
CA TYR A 202 -15.57 -0.68 -1.60
C TYR A 202 -15.82 0.81 -1.35
N ASN A 203 -16.50 1.15 -0.26
CA ASN A 203 -16.80 2.53 0.09
C ASN A 203 -15.54 3.32 0.39
N TRP A 204 -14.58 2.71 1.10
CA TRP A 204 -13.27 3.31 1.36
C TRP A 204 -12.48 3.52 0.06
N ALA A 205 -12.40 2.53 -0.79
CA ALA A 205 -11.70 2.62 -2.07
C ALA A 205 -12.30 3.74 -2.96
N LYS A 206 -13.62 3.82 -3.02
CA LYS A 206 -14.34 4.88 -3.73
C LYS A 206 -14.05 6.27 -3.17
N GLU A 207 -14.05 6.42 -1.85
CA GLU A 207 -13.75 7.69 -1.18
C GLU A 207 -12.29 8.11 -1.42
N MET A 208 -11.34 7.18 -1.25
CA MET A 208 -9.91 7.50 -1.32
C MET A 208 -9.45 7.71 -2.76
N SER A 209 -9.92 6.91 -3.72
CA SER A 209 -9.59 7.14 -5.14
C SER A 209 -10.13 8.47 -5.65
N ALA A 210 -11.36 8.83 -5.27
CA ALA A 210 -11.92 10.15 -5.58
C ALA A 210 -11.11 11.28 -4.93
N TYR A 211 -10.62 11.07 -3.71
CA TYR A 211 -9.76 12.05 -3.03
C TYR A 211 -8.42 12.21 -3.77
N VAL A 212 -7.76 11.14 -4.18
CA VAL A 212 -6.54 11.21 -4.99
C VAL A 212 -6.80 11.98 -6.29
N LYS A 213 -7.84 11.61 -7.04
CA LYS A 213 -8.22 12.28 -8.31
C LYS A 213 -8.59 13.75 -8.13
N SER A 214 -9.05 14.15 -6.96
CA SER A 214 -9.32 15.58 -6.66
C SER A 214 -8.05 16.43 -6.54
N ILE A 215 -6.91 15.80 -6.27
CA ILE A 215 -5.60 16.46 -6.14
C ILE A 215 -4.79 16.27 -7.44
N ASP A 216 -4.76 15.04 -7.93
CA ASP A 216 -4.05 14.63 -9.13
C ASP A 216 -5.02 13.95 -10.12
N PRO A 217 -5.59 14.72 -11.05
CA PRO A 217 -6.53 14.19 -12.02
C PRO A 217 -5.84 13.48 -13.21
N TYR A 218 -4.51 13.49 -13.29
CA TYR A 218 -3.76 13.03 -14.46
C TYR A 218 -3.26 11.61 -14.32
N HIS A 219 -2.66 11.27 -13.17
CA HIS A 219 -2.14 9.92 -12.96
C HIS A 219 -3.26 8.92 -12.72
N MET A 220 -3.00 7.67 -13.13
CA MET A 220 -3.91 6.57 -12.86
C MET A 220 -3.95 6.24 -11.37
N VAL A 221 -5.07 5.64 -10.95
CA VAL A 221 -5.28 5.16 -9.58
C VAL A 221 -5.71 3.71 -9.61
N SER A 222 -5.10 2.88 -8.77
CA SER A 222 -5.50 1.50 -8.50
C SER A 222 -5.79 1.29 -7.02
N VAL A 223 -6.53 0.23 -6.71
CA VAL A 223 -6.82 -0.12 -5.31
C VAL A 223 -5.65 -0.85 -4.67
N GLY A 224 -5.00 -1.75 -5.41
CA GLY A 224 -3.89 -2.58 -4.95
C GLY A 224 -4.34 -3.86 -4.25
N ASP A 225 -5.59 -4.28 -4.48
CA ASP A 225 -6.14 -5.53 -3.99
C ASP A 225 -5.59 -6.74 -4.76
N GLU A 226 -5.77 -7.94 -4.20
CA GLU A 226 -5.28 -9.17 -4.81
C GLU A 226 -6.16 -9.68 -5.95
N GLY A 227 -7.33 -9.09 -6.16
CA GLY A 227 -8.26 -9.53 -7.19
C GLY A 227 -9.28 -10.57 -6.71
N PHE A 228 -9.49 -10.72 -5.41
CA PHE A 228 -10.48 -11.67 -4.88
C PHE A 228 -11.90 -11.32 -5.29
N TYR A 229 -12.69 -12.37 -5.53
CA TYR A 229 -14.08 -12.26 -5.91
C TYR A 229 -15.03 -12.49 -4.73
N ASN A 230 -16.25 -11.99 -4.84
CA ASN A 230 -17.30 -12.22 -3.87
C ASN A 230 -18.51 -12.93 -4.52
N LEU A 231 -18.34 -14.19 -4.88
CA LEU A 231 -19.44 -15.03 -5.36
C LEU A 231 -20.31 -15.58 -4.22
N GLY A 232 -19.81 -15.51 -2.99
CA GLY A 232 -20.35 -16.19 -1.82
C GLY A 232 -19.96 -17.67 -1.74
N TYR A 233 -19.95 -18.22 -0.52
CA TYR A 233 -19.45 -19.58 -0.24
C TYR A 233 -20.17 -20.67 -1.03
N GLN A 234 -21.51 -20.57 -1.18
CA GLN A 234 -22.28 -21.60 -1.87
C GLN A 234 -21.99 -21.63 -3.36
N GLU A 235 -21.85 -20.49 -3.97
CA GLU A 235 -21.58 -20.39 -5.40
C GLU A 235 -20.12 -20.78 -5.73
N ALA A 236 -19.16 -20.35 -4.92
CA ALA A 236 -17.77 -20.79 -5.06
C ALA A 236 -17.66 -22.32 -4.97
N ALA A 237 -18.30 -22.93 -3.97
CA ALA A 237 -18.33 -24.39 -3.82
C ALA A 237 -19.05 -25.11 -4.98
N ARG A 238 -20.12 -24.52 -5.52
CA ARG A 238 -20.86 -25.10 -6.68
C ARG A 238 -19.98 -25.13 -7.94
N GLN A 239 -19.08 -24.17 -8.08
CA GLN A 239 -18.14 -24.08 -9.21
C GLN A 239 -16.81 -24.78 -8.94
N ASP A 240 -16.65 -25.43 -7.79
CA ASP A 240 -15.39 -26.06 -7.35
C ASP A 240 -14.19 -25.07 -7.30
N LEU A 241 -14.47 -23.83 -6.91
CA LEU A 241 -13.46 -22.76 -6.81
C LEU A 241 -12.91 -22.63 -5.39
N PRO A 242 -11.63 -22.28 -5.23
CA PRO A 242 -11.03 -22.03 -3.91
C PRO A 242 -11.78 -20.95 -3.12
N SER A 243 -12.33 -21.34 -1.97
CA SER A 243 -13.21 -20.45 -1.19
C SER A 243 -12.48 -19.18 -0.71
N SER A 244 -11.20 -19.27 -0.40
CA SER A 244 -10.39 -18.13 0.03
C SER A 244 -10.39 -16.97 -0.99
N ALA A 245 -10.30 -17.31 -2.28
CA ALA A 245 -10.20 -16.33 -3.35
C ALA A 245 -11.56 -15.90 -3.95
N TYR A 246 -12.61 -16.70 -3.75
CA TYR A 246 -13.89 -16.50 -4.47
C TYR A 246 -15.12 -16.29 -3.59
N SER A 247 -15.01 -16.47 -2.27
CA SER A 247 -16.19 -16.39 -1.40
C SER A 247 -16.52 -15.00 -0.85
N GLY A 248 -15.66 -14.03 -1.07
CA GLY A 248 -15.74 -12.71 -0.42
C GLY A 248 -15.22 -12.68 1.03
N TYR A 249 -14.57 -13.75 1.50
CA TYR A 249 -14.08 -13.88 2.87
C TYR A 249 -13.21 -12.71 3.32
N TYR A 250 -12.37 -12.18 2.43
CA TYR A 250 -11.48 -11.07 2.72
C TYR A 250 -12.09 -9.68 2.53
N GLY A 251 -13.40 -9.61 2.27
CA GLY A 251 -14.11 -8.35 2.03
C GLY A 251 -13.77 -7.65 0.72
N VAL A 252 -13.00 -8.31 -0.13
CA VAL A 252 -12.67 -7.88 -1.49
C VAL A 252 -13.71 -8.40 -2.46
N ASP A 253 -14.13 -7.55 -3.38
CA ASP A 253 -14.97 -7.89 -4.52
C ASP A 253 -14.41 -7.17 -5.75
N PHE A 254 -13.54 -7.86 -6.47
CA PHE A 254 -12.83 -7.29 -7.62
C PHE A 254 -13.77 -6.74 -8.67
N ASP A 255 -14.81 -7.50 -9.05
CA ASP A 255 -15.80 -7.05 -10.04
C ASP A 255 -16.45 -5.72 -9.62
N LYS A 256 -16.77 -5.60 -8.34
CA LYS A 256 -17.37 -4.39 -7.78
C LYS A 256 -16.38 -3.23 -7.68
N LEU A 257 -15.13 -3.49 -7.28
CA LEU A 257 -14.08 -2.46 -7.23
C LEU A 257 -13.82 -1.85 -8.61
N MET A 258 -13.87 -2.64 -9.68
CA MET A 258 -13.74 -2.17 -11.06
C MET A 258 -14.91 -1.33 -11.56
N THR A 259 -16.00 -1.20 -10.80
CA THR A 259 -17.10 -0.26 -11.11
C THR A 259 -16.88 1.14 -10.56
N ILE A 260 -15.80 1.40 -9.85
CA ILE A 260 -15.50 2.72 -9.29
C ILE A 260 -14.90 3.61 -10.38
N ASP A 261 -15.60 4.68 -10.77
CA ASP A 261 -15.20 5.60 -11.86
C ASP A 261 -13.82 6.24 -11.69
N THR A 262 -13.29 6.27 -10.48
CA THR A 262 -11.99 6.87 -10.13
C THR A 262 -10.86 5.85 -9.96
N VAL A 263 -11.14 4.57 -10.25
CA VAL A 263 -10.16 3.49 -10.33
C VAL A 263 -9.94 3.17 -11.81
N ASP A 264 -8.69 3.26 -12.26
CA ASP A 264 -8.36 3.17 -13.68
C ASP A 264 -8.00 1.75 -14.13
N PHE A 265 -7.50 0.90 -13.22
CA PHE A 265 -7.13 -0.49 -13.52
C PHE A 265 -7.08 -1.35 -12.26
N GLY A 266 -7.26 -2.65 -12.44
CA GLY A 266 -7.15 -3.65 -11.39
C GLY A 266 -5.74 -4.23 -11.27
N THR A 267 -5.42 -4.72 -10.08
CA THR A 267 -4.07 -5.22 -9.74
C THR A 267 -4.15 -6.64 -9.16
N PRO A 268 -4.63 -7.65 -9.93
CA PRO A 268 -4.71 -9.00 -9.40
C PRO A 268 -3.32 -9.55 -9.06
N HIS A 269 -3.19 -10.10 -7.85
CA HIS A 269 -2.03 -10.86 -7.43
C HIS A 269 -2.26 -12.35 -7.68
N MET A 270 -1.22 -13.18 -7.60
CA MET A 270 -1.36 -14.61 -7.82
C MET A 270 -0.37 -15.40 -6.97
N TYR A 271 -0.88 -15.99 -5.90
CA TYR A 271 -0.14 -16.89 -5.01
C TYR A 271 -0.84 -18.26 -4.98
N VAL A 272 -0.76 -18.98 -6.08
CA VAL A 272 -1.49 -20.24 -6.32
C VAL A 272 -1.27 -21.30 -5.24
N ASP A 273 -0.05 -21.42 -4.75
CA ASP A 273 0.34 -22.35 -3.69
C ASP A 273 -0.21 -21.99 -2.31
N GLN A 274 -0.51 -20.72 -2.07
CA GLN A 274 -1.03 -20.22 -0.78
C GLN A 274 -2.57 -20.16 -0.75
N TRP A 275 -3.20 -19.99 -1.92
CA TRP A 275 -4.65 -19.79 -2.01
C TRP A 275 -5.43 -21.06 -2.31
N GLY A 276 -4.74 -22.23 -2.36
CA GLY A 276 -5.35 -23.53 -2.59
C GLY A 276 -5.78 -23.75 -4.04
N PHE A 277 -5.11 -23.12 -4.98
CA PHE A 277 -5.30 -23.33 -6.41
C PHE A 277 -4.60 -24.60 -6.89
N ASP A 278 -5.21 -25.31 -7.83
CA ASP A 278 -4.55 -26.37 -8.57
C ASP A 278 -3.69 -25.77 -9.70
N LEU A 279 -2.39 -26.11 -9.71
CA LEU A 279 -1.44 -25.59 -10.69
C LEU A 279 -1.81 -26.05 -12.11
N GLY A 280 -1.95 -25.10 -13.01
CA GLY A 280 -2.13 -25.31 -14.45
C GLY A 280 -3.55 -25.02 -14.96
N ASP A 281 -4.59 -25.21 -14.15
CA ASP A 281 -5.99 -24.94 -14.54
C ASP A 281 -6.52 -23.68 -13.83
N ASP A 282 -6.39 -23.60 -12.52
CA ASP A 282 -6.92 -22.49 -11.73
C ASP A 282 -6.17 -21.19 -11.96
N ASP A 283 -4.85 -21.24 -12.16
CA ASP A 283 -4.03 -20.07 -12.45
C ASP A 283 -4.39 -19.43 -13.79
N LEU A 284 -4.62 -20.25 -14.82
CA LEU A 284 -5.06 -19.77 -16.14
C LEU A 284 -6.49 -19.21 -16.08
N GLU A 285 -7.38 -19.83 -15.32
CA GLU A 285 -8.74 -19.34 -15.14
C GLU A 285 -8.75 -18.01 -14.37
N TRP A 286 -7.91 -17.86 -13.34
CA TRP A 286 -7.70 -16.63 -12.62
C TRP A 286 -7.33 -15.47 -13.57
N ILE A 287 -6.32 -15.65 -14.39
CA ILE A 287 -5.88 -14.62 -15.36
C ILE A 287 -7.01 -14.29 -16.36
N LYS A 288 -7.66 -15.30 -16.93
CA LYS A 288 -8.75 -15.12 -17.92
C LYS A 288 -9.93 -14.35 -17.33
N ARG A 289 -10.32 -14.69 -16.10
CA ARG A 289 -11.45 -14.05 -15.43
C ARG A 289 -11.19 -12.56 -15.19
N HIS A 290 -10.01 -12.21 -14.69
CA HIS A 290 -9.63 -10.80 -14.50
C HIS A 290 -9.57 -10.03 -15.82
N ALA A 291 -9.04 -10.65 -16.88
CA ALA A 291 -9.03 -10.04 -18.21
C ALA A 291 -10.44 -9.81 -18.77
N GLN A 292 -11.42 -10.59 -18.39
CA GLN A 292 -12.83 -10.41 -18.81
C GLN A 292 -13.55 -9.32 -18.02
N THR A 293 -13.27 -9.19 -16.72
CA THR A 293 -13.88 -8.15 -15.88
C THR A 293 -13.50 -6.74 -16.35
N THR A 294 -12.29 -6.56 -16.87
CA THR A 294 -11.76 -5.25 -17.28
C THR A 294 -12.01 -4.91 -18.74
N SER A 295 -12.68 -5.74 -19.49
CA SER A 295 -13.03 -5.53 -20.90
C SER A 295 -14.48 -5.07 -21.07
#